data_cf0c38905a857c93cc7a3bc6a947695c
#
_entry.id   cf0c38905a857c93cc7a3bc6a947695c
#
_cell.length_a   1.000
_cell.length_b   1.000
_cell.length_c   1.000
_cell.angle_alpha   90.00
_cell.angle_beta   90.00
_cell.angle_gamma   90.00
#
_symmetry.space_group_name_H-M   'P 1'
#
loop_
_entity.id
_entity.type
_entity.pdbx_description
1 polymer ?
#
loop_
_entity_poly.entity_id
_entity_poly.type
_entity_poly.pdbx_seq_one_letter_code
_entity_poly.pdbx_strand_id
1 'polypeptide(L)'
;KDGNKLDLYGKVDGLHYFSDNSAKDGDQSYARLGFKGETQINDQLTGYGQWEYNIQANNTESSKNQSWTRLAFAGLKFADYGSFDYGRNYGVMYDIEGWTDMLPEFGGDSYTNADNFMTGRANGVATYRNTDFFGLVNGLNFAVQYQGNNEGASNGQEGTNNGRDVRHENGDGWGLSTTYDLGMGFSAGAAYTSSDRTNDQVNHTAAGGDKADAWTAGLKYDANNIYLATMYSETRNMTPFGDSDYAVANKTQNFEVTAQYQFDFGLRPAVSFLMSKGRDLHAAGGADNPAGVDDKDLVKYADIGATYYFNKNMSTYVDYKINLLDEDDSFYAANGISTDDIVALGLVYQF
;
A
#
# COMPACT_ATOMS: atom_id res chain seq x y z
N LYS A 1 -2.31 -30.38 -15.63
CA LYS A 1 -1.32 -31.14 -16.38
C LYS A 1 0.00 -31.10 -15.63
N ASP A 2 0.80 -32.10 -15.76
CA ASP A 2 2.08 -32.23 -15.06
C ASP A 2 2.89 -30.93 -15.13
N GLY A 3 3.32 -30.42 -13.96
CA GLY A 3 4.13 -29.24 -13.85
C GLY A 3 3.39 -27.91 -13.98
N ASN A 4 2.06 -27.90 -14.13
CA ASN A 4 1.27 -26.66 -14.12
C ASN A 4 0.27 -26.66 -12.96
N LYS A 5 0.32 -25.65 -12.12
CA LYS A 5 -0.54 -25.46 -10.96
C LYS A 5 -1.26 -24.12 -11.07
N LEU A 6 -2.54 -24.12 -10.79
CA LEU A 6 -3.36 -22.90 -10.72
C LEU A 6 -4.14 -22.90 -9.40
N ASP A 7 -3.88 -21.91 -8.57
CA ASP A 7 -4.61 -21.67 -7.33
C ASP A 7 -5.57 -20.49 -7.51
N LEU A 8 -6.85 -20.73 -7.25
CA LEU A 8 -7.84 -19.68 -7.13
C LEU A 8 -7.93 -19.24 -5.67
N TYR A 9 -8.03 -17.95 -5.46
CA TYR A 9 -8.24 -17.37 -4.14
C TYR A 9 -9.17 -16.16 -4.22
N GLY A 10 -9.74 -15.81 -3.09
CA GLY A 10 -10.59 -14.64 -3.05
C GLY A 10 -11.32 -14.51 -1.72
N LYS A 11 -12.13 -13.48 -1.64
CA LYS A 11 -12.94 -13.21 -0.47
C LYS A 11 -14.19 -12.43 -0.82
N VAL A 12 -15.20 -12.56 0.03
CA VAL A 12 -16.35 -11.66 0.09
C VAL A 12 -16.37 -11.05 1.48
N ASP A 13 -16.40 -9.73 1.55
CA ASP A 13 -16.45 -8.97 2.79
C ASP A 13 -17.75 -8.19 2.87
N GLY A 14 -18.67 -8.64 3.73
CA GLY A 14 -19.86 -7.90 4.11
C GLY A 14 -19.44 -6.88 5.16
N LEU A 15 -19.30 -5.62 4.75
CA LEU A 15 -18.62 -4.57 5.51
C LEU A 15 -19.50 -3.33 5.65
N HIS A 16 -19.56 -2.80 6.86
CA HIS A 16 -20.26 -1.56 7.15
C HIS A 16 -19.37 -0.63 7.99
N TYR A 17 -19.33 0.64 7.58
CA TYR A 17 -18.68 1.72 8.35
C TYR A 17 -19.75 2.52 9.09
N PHE A 18 -19.44 2.84 10.35
CA PHE A 18 -20.20 3.78 11.18
C PHE A 18 -19.33 5.00 11.43
N SER A 19 -19.74 6.16 10.94
CA SER A 19 -18.95 7.40 11.05
C SER A 19 -19.83 8.62 10.89
N ASP A 20 -19.43 9.72 11.51
CA ASP A 20 -20.02 11.04 11.24
C ASP A 20 -19.54 11.59 9.87
N ASN A 21 -18.48 11.03 9.30
CA ASN A 21 -18.07 11.33 7.94
C ASN A 21 -19.02 10.68 6.93
N SER A 22 -19.93 11.47 6.36
CA SER A 22 -20.95 10.98 5.42
C SER A 22 -20.37 10.36 4.15
N ALA A 23 -19.13 10.66 3.78
CA ALA A 23 -18.46 10.05 2.63
C ALA A 23 -17.99 8.61 2.92
N LYS A 24 -17.91 8.22 4.19
CA LYS A 24 -17.46 6.89 4.62
C LYS A 24 -18.56 6.08 5.28
N ASP A 25 -19.53 6.73 5.94
CA ASP A 25 -20.59 6.05 6.64
C ASP A 25 -21.44 5.20 5.69
N GLY A 26 -21.76 3.98 6.11
CA GLY A 26 -22.63 3.08 5.38
C GLY A 26 -21.95 1.81 4.87
N ASP A 27 -22.58 1.21 3.87
CA ASP A 27 -22.15 -0.05 3.26
C ASP A 27 -20.84 0.11 2.49
N GLN A 28 -19.86 -0.73 2.82
CA GLN A 28 -18.54 -0.77 2.16
C GLN A 28 -18.24 -2.17 1.61
N SER A 29 -19.24 -3.00 1.45
CA SER A 29 -19.08 -4.40 1.03
C SER A 29 -18.38 -4.52 -0.32
N TYR A 30 -17.52 -5.54 -0.44
CA TYR A 30 -16.78 -5.82 -1.66
C TYR A 30 -16.41 -7.30 -1.75
N ALA A 31 -15.96 -7.70 -2.92
CA ALA A 31 -15.37 -9.01 -3.17
C ALA A 31 -14.00 -8.85 -3.85
N ARG A 32 -13.14 -9.85 -3.69
CA ARG A 32 -11.91 -9.99 -4.44
C ARG A 32 -11.78 -11.39 -4.98
N LEU A 33 -11.21 -11.48 -6.18
CA LEU A 33 -10.94 -12.74 -6.84
C LEU A 33 -9.55 -12.65 -7.47
N GLY A 34 -8.79 -13.71 -7.36
CA GLY A 34 -7.49 -13.80 -7.98
C GLY A 34 -7.09 -15.22 -8.30
N PHE A 35 -6.02 -15.34 -9.05
CA PHE A 35 -5.35 -16.62 -9.25
C PHE A 35 -3.82 -16.44 -9.17
N LYS A 36 -3.14 -17.50 -8.77
CA LYS A 36 -1.69 -17.67 -8.88
C LYS A 36 -1.44 -18.91 -9.70
N GLY A 37 -0.63 -18.77 -10.74
CA GLY A 37 -0.26 -19.88 -11.60
C GLY A 37 1.24 -20.11 -11.59
N GLU A 38 1.64 -21.39 -11.68
CA GLU A 38 3.03 -21.80 -11.85
C GLU A 38 3.10 -22.91 -12.89
N THR A 39 4.14 -22.88 -13.70
CA THR A 39 4.43 -23.95 -14.63
C THR A 39 5.92 -24.30 -14.63
N GLN A 40 6.24 -25.57 -14.46
CA GLN A 40 7.61 -26.06 -14.56
C GLN A 40 8.01 -26.14 -16.03
N ILE A 41 8.97 -25.32 -16.45
CA ILE A 41 9.46 -25.29 -17.84
C ILE A 41 10.54 -26.36 -18.04
N ASN A 42 11.51 -26.39 -17.13
CA ASN A 42 12.52 -27.41 -17.03
C ASN A 42 13.00 -27.55 -15.57
N ASP A 43 14.00 -28.36 -15.30
CA ASP A 43 14.45 -28.65 -13.93
C ASP A 43 14.86 -27.41 -13.12
N GLN A 44 15.20 -26.31 -13.77
CA GLN A 44 15.70 -25.07 -13.12
C GLN A 44 14.80 -23.86 -13.33
N LEU A 45 13.92 -23.89 -14.33
CA LEU A 45 13.14 -22.74 -14.74
C LEU A 45 11.65 -22.95 -14.50
N THR A 46 11.05 -22.06 -13.73
CA THR A 46 9.61 -22.01 -13.43
C THR A 46 9.02 -20.71 -13.96
N GLY A 47 7.95 -20.80 -14.74
CA GLY A 47 7.13 -19.66 -15.10
C GLY A 47 6.03 -19.44 -14.06
N TYR A 48 5.67 -18.20 -13.80
CA TYR A 48 4.58 -17.87 -12.87
C TYR A 48 3.82 -16.62 -13.30
N GLY A 49 2.62 -16.48 -12.77
CA GLY A 49 1.80 -15.31 -12.97
C GLY A 49 0.77 -15.15 -11.87
N GLN A 50 0.28 -13.94 -11.71
CA GLN A 50 -0.76 -13.63 -10.74
C GLN A 50 -1.67 -12.54 -11.30
N TRP A 51 -2.95 -12.69 -11.03
CA TRP A 51 -3.95 -11.68 -11.29
C TRP A 51 -4.85 -11.56 -10.06
N GLU A 52 -5.19 -10.32 -9.67
CA GLU A 52 -6.09 -10.03 -8.56
C GLU A 52 -7.02 -8.89 -8.94
N TYR A 53 -8.30 -9.08 -8.67
CA TYR A 53 -9.36 -8.17 -9.10
C TYR A 53 -10.27 -7.81 -7.93
N ASN A 54 -10.59 -6.52 -7.78
CA ASN A 54 -11.51 -6.03 -6.77
C ASN A 54 -12.85 -5.68 -7.40
N ILE A 55 -13.93 -6.07 -6.74
CA ILE A 55 -15.31 -5.85 -7.18
C ILE A 55 -16.07 -5.23 -6.02
N GLN A 56 -16.58 -4.00 -6.21
CA GLN A 56 -17.41 -3.33 -5.21
C GLN A 56 -18.83 -3.89 -5.23
N ALA A 57 -19.41 -4.07 -4.04
CA ALA A 57 -20.75 -4.60 -3.86
C ALA A 57 -21.72 -3.58 -3.22
N ASN A 58 -21.26 -2.33 -3.06
CA ASN A 58 -22.01 -1.25 -2.43
C ASN A 58 -22.52 -0.20 -3.41
N ASN A 59 -22.41 -0.44 -4.71
CA ASN A 59 -22.88 0.45 -5.75
C ASN A 59 -24.11 -0.12 -6.46
N THR A 60 -24.87 0.74 -7.14
CA THR A 60 -25.95 0.28 -8.05
C THR A 60 -25.35 -0.41 -9.28
N GLU A 61 -26.10 -1.34 -9.88
CA GLU A 61 -25.66 -2.06 -11.09
C GLU A 61 -25.32 -1.14 -12.26
N SER A 62 -25.86 0.07 -12.27
CA SER A 62 -25.59 1.09 -13.31
C SER A 62 -24.33 1.91 -13.07
N SER A 63 -23.64 1.75 -11.94
CA SER A 63 -22.42 2.48 -11.63
C SER A 63 -21.25 2.06 -12.54
N LYS A 64 -20.41 3.03 -12.90
CA LYS A 64 -19.27 2.81 -13.81
C LYS A 64 -17.99 2.38 -13.10
N ASN A 65 -17.79 2.76 -11.85
CA ASN A 65 -16.55 2.53 -11.11
C ASN A 65 -16.72 1.41 -10.09
N GLN A 66 -17.05 0.20 -10.56
CA GLN A 66 -17.38 -0.92 -9.69
C GLN A 66 -16.23 -1.90 -9.47
N SER A 67 -15.23 -1.90 -10.36
CA SER A 67 -14.19 -2.93 -10.31
C SER A 67 -12.88 -2.45 -10.91
N TRP A 68 -11.78 -3.04 -10.45
CA TRP A 68 -10.45 -2.71 -10.96
C TRP A 68 -9.46 -3.86 -10.73
N THR A 69 -8.45 -3.92 -11.59
CA THR A 69 -7.32 -4.83 -11.44
C THR A 69 -6.36 -4.29 -10.37
N ARG A 70 -6.08 -5.09 -9.36
CA ARG A 70 -5.12 -4.79 -8.31
C ARG A 70 -3.71 -5.23 -8.71
N LEU A 71 -3.57 -6.46 -9.20
CA LEU A 71 -2.32 -7.08 -9.63
C LEU A 71 -2.52 -7.78 -10.97
N ALA A 72 -1.52 -7.70 -11.83
CA ALA A 72 -1.44 -8.49 -13.07
C ALA A 72 0.01 -8.49 -13.54
N PHE A 73 0.72 -9.59 -13.32
CA PHE A 73 2.11 -9.75 -13.73
C PHE A 73 2.43 -11.19 -14.06
N ALA A 74 3.48 -11.37 -14.85
CA ALA A 74 4.03 -12.67 -15.18
C ALA A 74 5.56 -12.65 -15.04
N GLY A 75 6.14 -13.77 -14.73
CA GLY A 75 7.57 -13.84 -14.47
C GLY A 75 8.18 -15.22 -14.63
N LEU A 76 9.47 -15.24 -14.41
CA LEU A 76 10.30 -16.44 -14.46
C LEU A 76 11.15 -16.53 -13.20
N LYS A 77 11.24 -17.74 -12.64
CA LYS A 77 12.13 -18.04 -11.52
C LYS A 77 13.16 -19.04 -11.96
N PHE A 78 14.43 -18.74 -11.72
CA PHE A 78 15.55 -19.58 -12.11
C PHE A 78 16.33 -20.04 -10.88
N ALA A 79 16.01 -21.25 -10.37
CA ALA A 79 16.65 -21.86 -9.21
C ALA A 79 16.92 -20.85 -8.08
N ASP A 80 18.13 -20.85 -7.50
CA ASP A 80 18.54 -19.91 -6.44
C ASP A 80 19.02 -18.56 -6.97
N TYR A 81 19.04 -18.36 -8.28
CA TYR A 81 19.40 -17.08 -8.91
C TYR A 81 18.29 -16.03 -8.81
N GLY A 82 17.09 -16.44 -8.40
CA GLY A 82 15.99 -15.52 -8.14
C GLY A 82 14.92 -15.53 -9.19
N SER A 83 14.05 -14.52 -9.11
CA SER A 83 12.91 -14.34 -10.00
C SER A 83 12.91 -12.97 -10.65
N PHE A 84 12.33 -12.90 -11.82
CA PHE A 84 12.06 -11.65 -12.52
C PHE A 84 10.62 -11.65 -13.00
N ASP A 85 9.87 -10.60 -12.69
CA ASP A 85 8.52 -10.42 -13.21
C ASP A 85 8.29 -8.99 -13.71
N TYR A 86 7.26 -8.85 -14.53
CA TYR A 86 6.86 -7.58 -15.10
C TYR A 86 5.34 -7.46 -15.15
N GLY A 87 4.86 -6.27 -14.86
CA GLY A 87 3.46 -5.91 -14.96
C GLY A 87 3.01 -5.00 -13.82
N ARG A 88 1.74 -5.11 -13.43
CA ARG A 88 1.19 -4.40 -12.28
C ARG A 88 1.46 -5.21 -11.02
N ASN A 89 2.25 -4.66 -10.13
CA ASN A 89 2.69 -5.33 -8.90
C ASN A 89 2.98 -4.30 -7.80
N TYR A 90 3.26 -4.79 -6.60
CA TYR A 90 3.67 -3.94 -5.50
C TYR A 90 5.05 -3.31 -5.74
N GLY A 91 5.18 -2.04 -5.43
CA GLY A 91 6.46 -1.37 -5.30
C GLY A 91 7.29 -1.92 -4.13
N VAL A 92 8.61 -1.82 -4.22
CA VAL A 92 9.52 -2.37 -3.21
C VAL A 92 9.37 -1.74 -1.83
N MET A 93 8.83 -0.53 -1.73
CA MET A 93 8.53 0.09 -0.43
C MET A 93 7.53 -0.74 0.37
N TYR A 94 6.61 -1.42 -0.31
CA TYR A 94 5.61 -2.26 0.34
C TYR A 94 6.20 -3.51 0.99
N ASP A 95 7.39 -3.93 0.62
CA ASP A 95 8.07 -5.06 1.28
C ASP A 95 8.26 -4.82 2.79
N ILE A 96 8.36 -3.56 3.20
CA ILE A 96 8.43 -3.15 4.61
C ILE A 96 7.07 -2.69 5.12
N GLU A 97 6.34 -1.88 4.34
CA GLU A 97 5.01 -1.38 4.72
C GLU A 97 4.03 -2.52 5.02
N GLY A 98 4.11 -3.62 4.29
CA GLY A 98 3.27 -4.80 4.53
C GLY A 98 3.36 -5.37 5.93
N TRP A 99 4.45 -5.11 6.65
CA TRP A 99 4.61 -5.57 8.02
C TRP A 99 3.68 -4.85 9.00
N THR A 100 3.37 -3.58 8.75
CA THR A 100 2.45 -2.78 9.58
C THR A 100 1.05 -2.69 9.00
N ASP A 101 0.84 -3.10 7.75
CA ASP A 101 -0.47 -3.16 7.08
C ASP A 101 -1.20 -4.46 7.45
N MET A 102 -1.48 -4.63 8.73
CA MET A 102 -2.02 -5.86 9.32
C MET A 102 -3.26 -5.62 10.19
N LEU A 103 -3.82 -4.41 10.17
CA LEU A 103 -5.02 -4.10 10.94
C LEU A 103 -6.23 -4.86 10.38
N PRO A 104 -7.28 -5.08 11.18
CA PRO A 104 -8.47 -5.77 10.70
C PRO A 104 -9.09 -5.14 9.45
N GLU A 105 -9.18 -3.81 9.39
CA GLU A 105 -9.72 -3.07 8.24
C GLU A 105 -8.82 -1.92 7.79
N PHE A 106 -8.43 -1.05 8.71
CA PHE A 106 -7.66 0.16 8.42
C PHE A 106 -6.15 -0.15 8.30
N GLY A 107 -5.31 0.87 8.25
CA GLY A 107 -3.87 0.71 8.20
C GLY A 107 -3.29 0.82 6.79
N GLY A 108 -1.95 0.81 6.72
CA GLY A 108 -1.22 0.86 5.45
C GLY A 108 -1.40 2.17 4.69
N ASP A 109 -1.75 3.26 5.37
CA ASP A 109 -2.19 4.50 4.74
C ASP A 109 -1.45 5.76 5.21
N SER A 110 -0.33 5.62 5.89
CA SER A 110 0.46 6.79 6.26
C SER A 110 1.10 7.46 5.03
N TYR A 111 1.66 6.68 4.11
CA TYR A 111 2.25 7.21 2.87
C TYR A 111 2.01 6.30 1.65
N THR A 112 1.60 5.07 1.85
CA THR A 112 1.42 4.10 0.77
C THR A 112 0.10 4.34 0.04
N ASN A 113 0.19 4.57 -1.25
CA ASN A 113 -0.96 4.75 -2.12
C ASN A 113 -0.80 3.90 -3.38
N ALA A 114 -1.91 3.42 -3.94
CA ALA A 114 -1.88 2.80 -5.26
C ALA A 114 -1.55 3.84 -6.33
N ASP A 115 -0.77 3.44 -7.30
CA ASP A 115 -0.35 4.30 -8.43
C ASP A 115 0.34 5.58 -7.97
N ASN A 116 1.18 5.46 -6.96
CA ASN A 116 2.00 6.53 -6.43
C ASN A 116 3.46 6.05 -6.38
N PHE A 117 4.13 6.16 -7.51
CA PHE A 117 5.49 5.66 -7.70
C PHE A 117 5.59 4.17 -7.30
N MET A 118 6.60 3.78 -6.52
CA MET A 118 6.80 2.39 -6.07
C MET A 118 6.45 2.21 -4.59
N THR A 119 5.43 2.92 -4.08
CA THR A 119 5.02 2.83 -2.68
C THR A 119 3.96 1.76 -2.42
N GLY A 120 3.06 1.56 -3.35
CA GLY A 120 2.00 0.54 -3.29
C GLY A 120 1.91 -0.23 -4.59
N ARG A 121 0.71 -0.67 -4.97
CA ARG A 121 0.50 -1.29 -6.27
C ARG A 121 0.71 -0.26 -7.38
N ALA A 122 1.47 -0.63 -8.40
CA ALA A 122 1.84 0.27 -9.48
C ALA A 122 1.96 -0.46 -10.81
N ASN A 123 1.75 0.26 -11.90
CA ASN A 123 1.89 -0.26 -13.25
C ASN A 123 3.33 -0.26 -13.74
N GLY A 124 3.64 -1.19 -14.64
CA GLY A 124 4.86 -1.16 -15.43
C GLY A 124 6.12 -1.35 -14.61
N VAL A 125 6.06 -2.16 -13.53
CA VAL A 125 7.22 -2.46 -12.70
C VAL A 125 7.88 -3.76 -13.11
N ALA A 126 9.19 -3.71 -13.31
CA ALA A 126 10.07 -4.85 -13.52
C ALA A 126 10.78 -5.14 -12.21
N THR A 127 10.59 -6.33 -11.64
CA THR A 127 11.07 -6.66 -10.30
C THR A 127 11.94 -7.92 -10.35
N TYR A 128 13.17 -7.79 -9.88
CA TYR A 128 14.05 -8.90 -9.59
C TYR A 128 14.05 -9.14 -8.08
N ARG A 129 13.82 -10.39 -7.66
CA ARG A 129 13.85 -10.81 -6.26
C ARG A 129 14.80 -11.97 -6.06
N ASN A 130 15.52 -11.93 -4.96
CA ASN A 130 16.40 -12.99 -4.54
C ASN A 130 16.16 -13.30 -3.06
N THR A 131 15.98 -14.57 -2.75
CA THR A 131 15.80 -15.06 -1.39
C THR A 131 17.05 -15.80 -0.94
N ASP A 132 17.37 -15.69 0.35
CA ASP A 132 18.52 -16.36 0.97
C ASP A 132 19.86 -16.01 0.30
N PHE A 133 19.95 -14.85 -0.31
CA PHE A 133 21.13 -14.32 -1.00
C PHE A 133 21.80 -15.40 -1.86
N PHE A 134 21.12 -15.79 -2.95
CA PHE A 134 21.55 -16.88 -3.86
C PHE A 134 21.69 -18.24 -3.17
N GLY A 135 20.97 -18.49 -2.07
CA GLY A 135 21.10 -19.70 -1.27
C GLY A 135 22.31 -19.72 -0.34
N LEU A 136 23.08 -18.63 -0.26
CA LEU A 136 24.33 -18.57 0.50
C LEU A 136 24.15 -18.02 1.93
N VAL A 137 23.16 -17.16 2.15
CA VAL A 137 22.88 -16.53 3.45
C VAL A 137 21.40 -16.68 3.77
N ASN A 138 21.11 -17.66 4.59
CA ASN A 138 19.73 -17.97 4.98
C ASN A 138 19.06 -16.75 5.64
N GLY A 139 17.87 -16.40 5.17
CA GLY A 139 17.08 -15.30 5.71
C GLY A 139 17.42 -13.91 5.15
N LEU A 140 18.47 -13.77 4.35
CA LEU A 140 18.80 -12.49 3.71
C LEU A 140 18.16 -12.41 2.32
N ASN A 141 17.22 -11.50 2.14
CA ASN A 141 16.48 -11.31 0.91
C ASN A 141 16.70 -9.90 0.36
N PHE A 142 16.65 -9.74 -0.95
CA PHE A 142 16.66 -8.42 -1.56
C PHE A 142 15.81 -8.40 -2.83
N ALA A 143 15.42 -7.19 -3.23
CA ALA A 143 14.73 -6.95 -4.48
C ALA A 143 15.29 -5.68 -5.13
N VAL A 144 15.34 -5.68 -6.45
CA VAL A 144 15.65 -4.51 -7.27
C VAL A 144 14.48 -4.31 -8.23
N GLN A 145 14.02 -3.07 -8.35
CA GLN A 145 12.84 -2.75 -9.15
C GLN A 145 13.10 -1.54 -10.04
N TYR A 146 12.57 -1.60 -11.24
CA TYR A 146 12.52 -0.48 -12.17
C TYR A 146 11.06 -0.22 -12.57
N GLN A 147 10.68 1.06 -12.61
CA GLN A 147 9.38 1.48 -13.12
C GLN A 147 9.58 2.43 -14.29
N GLY A 148 9.01 2.11 -15.44
CA GLY A 148 9.01 2.98 -16.61
C GLY A 148 8.04 4.15 -16.45
N ASN A 149 8.25 5.18 -17.25
CA ASN A 149 7.44 6.39 -17.28
C ASN A 149 5.95 6.09 -17.57
N ASN A 150 5.06 6.74 -16.83
CA ASN A 150 3.60 6.73 -16.99
C ASN A 150 3.07 8.16 -16.94
N GLU A 151 3.27 8.94 -18.00
CA GLU A 151 2.80 10.33 -18.06
C GLU A 151 1.38 10.49 -18.64
N GLY A 152 0.92 9.53 -19.38
CA GLY A 152 -0.35 9.63 -20.08
C GLY A 152 -0.17 9.88 -21.57
N ALA A 153 -0.92 9.12 -22.36
CA ALA A 153 -0.75 9.06 -23.83
C ALA A 153 -1.16 10.32 -24.59
N SER A 154 -1.90 11.23 -23.95
CA SER A 154 -2.42 12.44 -24.62
C SER A 154 -1.35 13.46 -24.99
N ASN A 155 -0.16 13.38 -24.40
CA ASN A 155 0.92 14.33 -24.63
C ASN A 155 2.03 13.80 -25.56
N GLY A 156 1.80 12.68 -26.23
CA GLY A 156 2.82 12.03 -27.06
C GLY A 156 3.99 11.45 -26.27
N GLN A 157 3.83 11.34 -24.97
CA GLN A 157 4.80 10.76 -24.07
C GLN A 157 4.58 9.24 -23.95
N GLU A 158 5.59 8.55 -23.49
CA GLU A 158 5.44 7.16 -23.10
C GLU A 158 4.46 7.08 -21.94
N GLY A 159 3.47 6.26 -22.07
CA GLY A 159 2.44 6.09 -21.07
C GLY A 159 1.31 5.30 -21.67
N THR A 160 0.82 4.35 -20.93
CA THR A 160 -0.07 3.34 -21.47
C THR A 160 -1.53 3.67 -21.29
N ASN A 161 -1.85 4.61 -20.44
CA ASN A 161 -3.22 4.83 -20.04
C ASN A 161 -3.66 6.26 -20.21
N ASN A 162 -4.77 6.39 -20.87
CA ASN A 162 -5.50 7.63 -20.94
C ASN A 162 -6.11 7.96 -19.58
N GLY A 163 -6.10 9.24 -19.20
CA GLY A 163 -6.81 9.70 -18.04
C GLY A 163 -6.10 9.52 -16.71
N ARG A 164 -4.78 9.36 -16.71
CA ARG A 164 -4.01 9.51 -15.47
C ARG A 164 -4.04 10.96 -15.04
N ASP A 165 -4.48 11.19 -13.83
CA ASP A 165 -4.30 12.48 -13.19
C ASP A 165 -2.87 12.65 -12.68
N VAL A 166 -2.51 13.87 -12.36
CA VAL A 166 -1.16 14.23 -11.94
C VAL A 166 -0.66 13.46 -10.72
N ARG A 167 -1.55 13.05 -9.81
CA ARG A 167 -1.20 12.26 -8.63
C ARG A 167 -0.77 10.83 -8.95
N HIS A 168 -1.24 10.29 -10.07
CA HIS A 168 -1.03 8.90 -10.47
C HIS A 168 0.00 8.74 -11.58
N GLU A 169 0.60 9.83 -12.04
CA GLU A 169 1.72 9.82 -12.97
C GLU A 169 3.03 9.45 -12.27
N ASN A 170 4.00 9.03 -13.05
CA ASN A 170 5.39 8.85 -12.61
C ASN A 170 6.33 8.95 -13.81
N GLY A 171 7.55 9.43 -13.57
CA GLY A 171 8.67 9.27 -14.48
C GLY A 171 9.41 7.95 -14.23
N ASP A 172 10.52 7.74 -14.95
CA ASP A 172 11.38 6.58 -14.75
C ASP A 172 11.93 6.54 -13.31
N GLY A 173 11.92 5.36 -12.72
CA GLY A 173 12.38 5.18 -11.35
C GLY A 173 13.00 3.82 -11.09
N TRP A 174 13.75 3.75 -10.03
CA TRP A 174 14.34 2.52 -9.52
C TRP A 174 14.11 2.40 -8.02
N GLY A 175 14.15 1.17 -7.54
CA GLY A 175 13.97 0.87 -6.12
C GLY A 175 14.78 -0.34 -5.69
N LEU A 176 15.02 -0.41 -4.40
CA LEU A 176 15.76 -1.48 -3.74
C LEU A 176 15.11 -1.77 -2.40
N SER A 177 14.98 -3.06 -2.06
CA SER A 177 14.60 -3.49 -0.72
C SER A 177 15.50 -4.60 -0.23
N THR A 178 15.64 -4.71 1.08
CA THR A 178 16.30 -5.83 1.74
C THR A 178 15.57 -6.16 3.03
N THR A 179 15.45 -7.45 3.32
CA THR A 179 14.92 -7.95 4.58
C THR A 179 15.85 -9.03 5.11
N TYR A 180 15.97 -9.11 6.42
CA TYR A 180 16.80 -10.13 7.07
C TYR A 180 16.04 -10.78 8.22
N ASP A 181 15.93 -12.09 8.16
CA ASP A 181 15.41 -12.90 9.24
C ASP A 181 16.52 -13.09 10.28
N LEU A 182 16.36 -12.43 11.42
CA LEU A 182 17.33 -12.47 12.52
C LEU A 182 17.21 -13.73 13.38
N GLY A 183 16.19 -14.57 13.09
CA GLY A 183 15.86 -15.73 13.91
C GLY A 183 14.99 -15.39 15.12
N MET A 184 14.45 -16.41 15.77
CA MET A 184 13.59 -16.31 16.94
C MET A 184 12.32 -15.47 16.72
N GLY A 185 11.88 -15.32 15.48
CA GLY A 185 10.71 -14.52 15.10
C GLY A 185 11.01 -13.06 14.76
N PHE A 186 12.24 -12.60 14.88
CA PHE A 186 12.64 -11.23 14.56
C PHE A 186 13.06 -11.07 13.10
N SER A 187 12.66 -9.96 12.50
CA SER A 187 13.08 -9.54 11.16
C SER A 187 13.35 -8.05 11.15
N ALA A 188 14.31 -7.63 10.33
CA ALA A 188 14.60 -6.23 10.05
C ALA A 188 14.58 -6.01 8.54
N GLY A 189 14.25 -4.81 8.09
CA GLY A 189 14.22 -4.51 6.68
C GLY A 189 14.31 -3.03 6.40
N ALA A 190 14.67 -2.72 5.15
CA ALA A 190 14.76 -1.37 4.64
C ALA A 190 14.48 -1.35 3.14
N ALA A 191 14.00 -0.21 2.64
CA ALA A 191 13.79 0.00 1.21
C ALA A 191 14.07 1.45 0.85
N TYR A 192 14.42 1.67 -0.42
CA TYR A 192 14.65 2.99 -0.99
C TYR A 192 14.14 3.02 -2.43
N THR A 193 13.52 4.14 -2.82
CA THR A 193 13.10 4.39 -4.20
C THR A 193 13.50 5.81 -4.61
N SER A 194 13.83 5.97 -5.90
CA SER A 194 14.06 7.27 -6.51
C SER A 194 13.46 7.27 -7.90
N SER A 195 12.60 8.24 -8.18
CA SER A 195 11.89 8.36 -9.46
C SER A 195 11.97 9.79 -9.98
N ASP A 196 12.01 9.93 -11.30
CA ASP A 196 11.77 11.21 -11.93
C ASP A 196 10.29 11.59 -11.76
N ARG A 197 10.03 12.86 -11.57
CA ARG A 197 8.67 13.40 -11.64
C ARG A 197 8.39 13.85 -13.07
N THR A 198 7.15 13.71 -13.50
CA THR A 198 6.76 14.16 -14.83
C THR A 198 6.78 15.69 -14.90
N ASN A 199 6.85 16.24 -16.11
CA ASN A 199 6.75 17.69 -16.31
C ASN A 199 5.45 18.25 -15.72
N ASP A 200 4.37 17.49 -15.83
CA ASP A 200 3.07 17.85 -15.26
C ASP A 200 3.16 17.94 -13.74
N GLN A 201 3.76 16.98 -13.11
CA GLN A 201 3.96 16.98 -11.65
C GLN A 201 4.85 18.15 -11.20
N VAL A 202 5.94 18.41 -11.89
CA VAL A 202 6.86 19.50 -11.54
C VAL A 202 6.20 20.88 -11.71
N ASN A 203 5.41 21.06 -12.77
CA ASN A 203 4.86 22.36 -13.14
C ASN A 203 3.49 22.64 -12.52
N HIS A 204 2.72 21.62 -12.15
CA HIS A 204 1.33 21.77 -11.75
C HIS A 204 1.01 21.27 -10.33
N THR A 205 1.98 20.71 -9.61
CA THR A 205 1.77 20.40 -8.19
C THR A 205 2.50 21.39 -7.31
N ALA A 206 2.08 21.46 -6.05
CA ALA A 206 2.65 22.35 -5.08
C ALA A 206 4.05 21.92 -4.60
N ALA A 207 4.36 20.63 -4.66
CA ALA A 207 5.69 20.15 -4.33
C ALA A 207 6.72 20.57 -5.38
N GLY A 208 7.83 21.14 -4.94
CA GLY A 208 8.96 21.47 -5.79
C GLY A 208 9.87 20.27 -6.04
N GLY A 209 10.73 20.41 -7.03
CA GLY A 209 11.73 19.39 -7.35
C GLY A 209 11.28 18.38 -8.40
N ASP A 210 12.27 17.85 -9.10
CA ASP A 210 12.12 16.93 -10.24
C ASP A 210 12.32 15.45 -9.86
N LYS A 211 12.58 15.17 -8.58
CA LYS A 211 12.71 13.80 -8.06
C LYS A 211 11.70 13.52 -6.96
N ALA A 212 11.16 12.32 -7.00
CA ALA A 212 10.35 11.72 -5.94
C ALA A 212 11.14 10.59 -5.30
N ASP A 213 11.55 10.80 -4.05
CA ASP A 213 12.40 9.86 -3.33
C ASP A 213 11.70 9.41 -2.05
N ALA A 214 11.90 8.15 -1.67
CA ALA A 214 11.39 7.62 -0.43
C ALA A 214 12.34 6.57 0.15
N TRP A 215 12.37 6.49 1.47
CA TRP A 215 13.03 5.40 2.17
C TRP A 215 12.20 4.95 3.36
N THR A 216 12.39 3.71 3.77
CA THR A 216 11.73 3.11 4.92
C THR A 216 12.65 2.13 5.62
N ALA A 217 12.45 1.97 6.92
CA ALA A 217 13.06 0.92 7.72
C ALA A 217 12.01 0.36 8.68
N GLY A 218 12.08 -0.93 8.93
CA GLY A 218 11.12 -1.61 9.79
C GLY A 218 11.72 -2.76 10.59
N LEU A 219 11.02 -3.09 11.67
CA LEU A 219 11.30 -4.23 12.52
C LEU A 219 10.00 -5.02 12.71
N LYS A 220 10.12 -6.34 12.77
CA LYS A 220 8.99 -7.23 12.98
C LYS A 220 9.37 -8.33 13.95
N TYR A 221 8.44 -8.69 14.83
CA TYR A 221 8.46 -9.89 15.64
C TYR A 221 7.20 -10.70 15.36
N ASP A 222 7.36 -11.94 14.97
CA ASP A 222 6.24 -12.85 14.67
C ASP A 222 6.57 -14.24 15.24
N ALA A 223 6.20 -14.47 16.47
CA ALA A 223 6.37 -15.75 17.17
C ALA A 223 5.52 -15.78 18.43
N ASN A 224 5.30 -16.97 19.00
CA ASN A 224 4.60 -17.17 20.28
C ASN A 224 3.20 -16.55 20.29
N ASN A 225 2.49 -16.61 19.15
CA ASN A 225 1.16 -15.99 18.98
C ASN A 225 1.16 -14.46 19.08
N ILE A 226 2.33 -13.84 19.14
CA ILE A 226 2.51 -12.39 19.19
C ILE A 226 2.97 -11.89 17.83
N TYR A 227 2.36 -10.81 17.35
CA TYR A 227 2.80 -10.07 16.18
C TYR A 227 3.06 -8.62 16.58
N LEU A 228 4.29 -8.18 16.39
CA LEU A 228 4.68 -6.79 16.61
C LEU A 228 5.39 -6.30 15.33
N ALA A 229 5.03 -5.14 14.86
CA ALA A 229 5.74 -4.53 13.73
C ALA A 229 5.76 -3.02 13.89
N THR A 230 6.86 -2.42 13.47
CA THR A 230 7.01 -0.97 13.42
C THR A 230 7.75 -0.57 12.15
N MET A 231 7.43 0.61 11.64
CA MET A 231 8.01 1.17 10.44
C MET A 231 8.17 2.68 10.59
N TYR A 232 9.29 3.20 10.11
CA TYR A 232 9.49 4.63 9.86
C TYR A 232 9.84 4.85 8.41
N SER A 233 9.28 5.90 7.80
CA SER A 233 9.49 6.23 6.39
C SER A 233 9.57 7.74 6.21
N GLU A 234 10.33 8.17 5.20
CA GLU A 234 10.31 9.55 4.70
C GLU A 234 10.06 9.56 3.20
N THR A 235 9.23 10.51 2.76
CA THR A 235 8.98 10.74 1.33
C THR A 235 9.33 12.17 0.94
N ARG A 236 9.74 12.33 -0.32
CA ARG A 236 10.02 13.63 -0.94
C ARG A 236 9.23 13.77 -2.23
N ASN A 237 8.42 14.83 -2.32
CA ASN A 237 7.72 15.27 -3.54
C ASN A 237 6.80 14.20 -4.14
N MET A 238 6.14 13.37 -3.32
CA MET A 238 5.31 12.30 -3.85
C MET A 238 3.99 12.08 -3.13
N THR A 239 3.88 12.38 -1.84
CA THR A 239 2.71 12.01 -1.05
C THR A 239 1.59 13.00 -1.24
N PRO A 240 0.47 12.60 -1.85
CA PRO A 240 -0.70 13.47 -1.97
C PRO A 240 -1.40 13.62 -0.63
N PHE A 241 -2.04 14.75 -0.41
CA PHE A 241 -2.90 14.97 0.74
C PHE A 241 -4.15 15.76 0.35
N GLY A 242 -5.23 15.55 1.12
CA GLY A 242 -6.49 16.23 0.87
C GLY A 242 -7.15 15.84 -0.44
N ASP A 243 -8.05 16.67 -0.92
CA ASP A 243 -8.89 16.44 -2.08
C ASP A 243 -8.45 17.17 -3.37
N SER A 244 -7.47 18.07 -3.29
CA SER A 244 -6.93 18.75 -4.47
C SER A 244 -5.92 17.87 -5.20
N ASP A 245 -6.09 17.71 -6.51
CA ASP A 245 -5.18 16.93 -7.35
C ASP A 245 -3.75 17.50 -7.39
N TYR A 246 -3.57 18.75 -6.99
CA TYR A 246 -2.29 19.46 -7.01
C TYR A 246 -1.59 19.49 -5.65
N ALA A 247 -2.27 19.05 -4.58
CA ALA A 247 -1.71 19.02 -3.23
C ALA A 247 -0.83 17.80 -3.02
N VAL A 248 0.48 18.00 -3.15
CA VAL A 248 1.52 17.00 -2.93
C VAL A 248 2.52 17.57 -1.93
N ALA A 249 2.82 16.84 -0.87
CA ALA A 249 3.74 17.27 0.17
C ALA A 249 5.18 17.25 -0.32
N ASN A 250 5.94 18.30 -0.02
CA ASN A 250 7.38 18.32 -0.26
C ASN A 250 8.12 17.23 0.52
N LYS A 251 7.71 17.01 1.75
CA LYS A 251 8.25 15.96 2.60
C LYS A 251 7.17 15.39 3.50
N THR A 252 7.22 14.07 3.75
CA THR A 252 6.47 13.45 4.84
C THR A 252 7.40 12.63 5.71
N GLN A 253 7.07 12.58 7.00
CA GLN A 253 7.65 11.68 7.99
C GLN A 253 6.53 10.78 8.49
N ASN A 254 6.73 9.46 8.37
CA ASN A 254 5.68 8.48 8.59
C ASN A 254 6.12 7.47 9.65
N PHE A 255 5.20 7.13 10.53
CA PHE A 255 5.43 6.14 11.57
C PHE A 255 4.20 5.25 11.69
N GLU A 256 4.43 3.95 11.72
CA GLU A 256 3.38 2.96 11.97
C GLU A 256 3.87 1.91 12.96
N VAL A 257 2.98 1.49 13.82
CA VAL A 257 3.21 0.40 14.77
C VAL A 257 1.94 -0.39 14.98
N THR A 258 2.06 -1.70 15.08
CA THR A 258 0.96 -2.61 15.41
C THR A 258 1.42 -3.66 16.40
N ALA A 259 0.54 -4.02 17.33
CA ALA A 259 0.73 -5.11 18.29
C ALA A 259 -0.53 -5.97 18.29
N GLN A 260 -0.36 -7.28 18.08
CA GLN A 260 -1.47 -8.22 17.94
C GLN A 260 -1.15 -9.50 18.71
N TYR A 261 -2.19 -10.18 19.15
CA TYR A 261 -2.07 -11.48 19.79
C TYR A 261 -3.12 -12.45 19.26
N GLN A 262 -2.70 -13.66 18.90
CA GLN A 262 -3.59 -14.70 18.43
C GLN A 262 -3.91 -15.67 19.56
N PHE A 263 -5.14 -15.62 20.08
CA PHE A 263 -5.62 -16.62 21.03
C PHE A 263 -5.94 -17.95 20.32
N ASP A 264 -5.74 -19.06 21.03
CA ASP A 264 -5.97 -20.40 20.47
C ASP A 264 -7.46 -20.64 20.14
N PHE A 265 -8.38 -19.95 20.82
CA PHE A 265 -9.80 -20.07 20.53
C PHE A 265 -10.27 -19.26 19.32
N GLY A 266 -9.39 -18.56 18.62
CA GLY A 266 -9.68 -17.88 17.36
C GLY A 266 -9.73 -16.35 17.40
N LEU A 267 -9.66 -15.72 18.58
CA LEU A 267 -9.67 -14.25 18.69
C LEU A 267 -8.27 -13.67 18.49
N ARG A 268 -8.18 -12.61 17.67
CA ARG A 268 -6.96 -11.84 17.42
C ARG A 268 -7.20 -10.35 17.68
N PRO A 269 -7.01 -9.86 18.91
CA PRO A 269 -7.02 -8.42 19.17
C PRO A 269 -5.79 -7.74 18.58
N ALA A 270 -5.97 -6.47 18.21
CA ALA A 270 -4.92 -5.63 17.64
C ALA A 270 -5.04 -4.21 18.16
N VAL A 271 -3.90 -3.59 18.46
CA VAL A 271 -3.78 -2.17 18.76
C VAL A 271 -2.69 -1.58 17.87
N SER A 272 -2.95 -0.41 17.31
CA SER A 272 -2.06 0.19 16.31
C SER A 272 -2.07 1.71 16.41
N PHE A 273 -1.00 2.32 15.90
CA PHE A 273 -0.89 3.76 15.76
C PHE A 273 -0.23 4.08 14.43
N LEU A 274 -0.80 5.04 13.70
CA LEU A 274 -0.29 5.49 12.41
C LEU A 274 -0.23 7.01 12.38
N MET A 275 0.87 7.53 11.82
CA MET A 275 1.07 8.98 11.67
C MET A 275 1.82 9.28 10.39
N SER A 276 1.37 10.31 9.67
CA SER A 276 2.10 10.95 8.59
C SER A 276 2.16 12.44 8.87
N LYS A 277 3.35 12.98 9.01
CA LYS A 277 3.55 14.42 9.19
C LYS A 277 4.09 15.04 7.92
N GLY A 278 3.32 15.96 7.35
CA GLY A 278 3.77 16.80 6.24
C GLY A 278 4.71 17.89 6.72
N ARG A 279 5.79 18.09 5.98
CA ARG A 279 6.80 19.12 6.20
C ARG A 279 6.94 20.00 4.96
N ASP A 280 7.29 21.25 5.16
CA ASP A 280 7.50 22.22 4.10
C ASP A 280 6.26 22.37 3.19
N LEU A 281 5.07 22.33 3.77
CA LEU A 281 3.80 22.40 3.05
C LEU A 281 3.49 23.79 2.50
N HIS A 282 4.22 24.82 2.91
CA HIS A 282 4.06 26.16 2.39
C HIS A 282 4.24 26.22 0.87
N ALA A 283 5.08 25.37 0.30
CA ALA A 283 5.21 25.22 -1.14
C ALA A 283 4.00 24.52 -1.78
N ALA A 284 3.18 23.84 -0.97
CA ALA A 284 1.89 23.30 -1.37
C ALA A 284 0.76 24.33 -1.28
N GLY A 285 1.09 25.61 -1.10
CA GLY A 285 0.14 26.70 -0.98
C GLY A 285 -0.80 26.83 -2.16
N GLY A 286 -1.49 27.91 -2.22
CA GLY A 286 -2.58 28.15 -3.13
C GLY A 286 -3.88 28.22 -2.36
N ALA A 287 -5.00 28.04 -3.06
CA ALA A 287 -6.32 28.14 -2.44
C ALA A 287 -6.53 27.14 -1.29
N ASP A 288 -5.91 25.97 -1.41
CA ASP A 288 -6.11 24.84 -0.48
C ASP A 288 -5.20 24.89 0.75
N ASN A 289 -4.17 25.74 0.74
CA ASN A 289 -3.29 25.99 1.88
C ASN A 289 -2.88 27.47 1.93
N PRO A 290 -3.84 28.38 2.04
CA PRO A 290 -3.59 29.83 1.86
C PRO A 290 -2.70 30.43 2.95
N ALA A 291 -2.63 29.81 4.11
CA ALA A 291 -1.87 30.34 5.24
C ALA A 291 -0.38 30.02 5.20
N GLY A 292 0.08 29.25 4.19
CA GLY A 292 1.48 28.83 4.12
C GLY A 292 1.91 27.99 5.31
N VAL A 293 1.06 27.06 5.73
CA VAL A 293 1.36 26.19 6.87
C VAL A 293 2.51 25.27 6.51
N ASP A 294 3.57 25.29 7.30
CA ASP A 294 4.78 24.49 7.03
C ASP A 294 4.60 23.03 7.43
N ASP A 295 4.08 22.79 8.61
CA ASP A 295 4.02 21.47 9.21
C ASP A 295 2.60 21.15 9.65
N LYS A 296 2.10 19.99 9.24
CA LYS A 296 0.80 19.45 9.67
C LYS A 296 0.83 17.94 9.71
N ASP A 297 0.14 17.38 10.68
CA ASP A 297 -0.19 15.96 10.64
C ASP A 297 -1.23 15.75 9.54
N LEU A 298 -0.87 14.94 8.53
CA LEU A 298 -1.76 14.62 7.41
C LEU A 298 -2.61 13.38 7.70
N VAL A 299 -2.04 12.44 8.45
CA VAL A 299 -2.69 11.25 8.99
C VAL A 299 -2.23 11.08 10.44
N LYS A 300 -3.16 10.87 11.34
CA LYS A 300 -2.82 10.54 12.72
C LYS A 300 -4.00 9.85 13.39
N TYR A 301 -3.84 8.58 13.69
CA TYR A 301 -4.89 7.85 14.39
C TYR A 301 -4.36 6.69 15.22
N ALA A 302 -5.10 6.38 16.28
CA ALA A 302 -4.99 5.14 17.01
C ALA A 302 -6.05 4.17 16.51
N ASP A 303 -5.78 2.88 16.58
CA ASP A 303 -6.70 1.85 16.13
C ASP A 303 -6.77 0.73 17.16
N ILE A 304 -7.99 0.31 17.46
CA ILE A 304 -8.27 -0.81 18.36
C ILE A 304 -9.25 -1.72 17.64
N GLY A 305 -8.86 -2.96 17.41
CA GLY A 305 -9.70 -3.89 16.70
C GLY A 305 -9.48 -5.33 17.15
N ALA A 306 -10.30 -6.21 16.62
CA ALA A 306 -10.17 -7.64 16.82
C ALA A 306 -10.80 -8.39 15.65
N THR A 307 -10.18 -9.50 15.28
CA THR A 307 -10.73 -10.47 14.33
C THR A 307 -11.00 -11.77 15.06
N TYR A 308 -12.18 -12.37 14.83
CA TYR A 308 -12.50 -13.70 15.30
C TYR A 308 -12.57 -14.66 14.13
N TYR A 309 -11.75 -15.69 14.14
CA TYR A 309 -11.72 -16.73 13.12
C TYR A 309 -12.61 -17.90 13.56
N PHE A 310 -13.77 -18.08 12.89
CA PHE A 310 -14.59 -19.26 13.08
C PHE A 310 -13.86 -20.50 12.60
N ASN A 311 -13.20 -20.39 11.47
CA ASN A 311 -12.25 -21.34 10.89
C ASN A 311 -11.35 -20.59 9.88
N LYS A 312 -10.55 -21.30 9.09
CA LYS A 312 -9.64 -20.69 8.12
C LYS A 312 -10.34 -19.94 6.96
N ASN A 313 -11.64 -20.18 6.76
CA ASN A 313 -12.42 -19.62 5.64
C ASN A 313 -13.44 -18.57 6.07
N MET A 314 -13.79 -18.52 7.35
CA MET A 314 -14.84 -17.63 7.85
C MET A 314 -14.36 -16.86 9.06
N SER A 315 -14.50 -15.53 9.01
CA SER A 315 -14.10 -14.64 10.10
C SER A 315 -15.06 -13.44 10.20
N THR A 316 -15.00 -12.79 11.35
CA THR A 316 -15.66 -11.51 11.58
C THR A 316 -14.69 -10.58 12.29
N TYR A 317 -14.84 -9.29 12.08
CA TYR A 317 -13.97 -8.31 12.73
C TYR A 317 -14.72 -7.04 13.09
N VAL A 318 -14.19 -6.35 14.08
CA VAL A 318 -14.49 -4.96 14.41
C VAL A 318 -13.19 -4.20 14.43
N ASP A 319 -13.20 -3.00 13.88
CA ASP A 319 -12.01 -2.14 13.85
C ASP A 319 -12.40 -0.68 14.11
N TYR A 320 -11.84 -0.10 15.14
CA TYR A 320 -12.15 1.27 15.55
C TYR A 320 -10.96 2.18 15.27
N LYS A 321 -11.11 3.03 14.26
CA LYS A 321 -10.18 4.08 13.91
C LYS A 321 -10.51 5.33 14.72
N ILE A 322 -9.66 5.67 15.66
CA ILE A 322 -9.77 6.86 16.51
C ILE A 322 -8.94 7.96 15.86
N ASN A 323 -9.60 8.90 15.19
CA ASN A 323 -8.92 9.98 14.50
C ASN A 323 -8.36 10.99 15.52
N LEU A 324 -7.06 11.27 15.43
CA LEU A 324 -6.36 12.16 16.35
C LEU A 324 -6.03 13.54 15.70
N LEU A 325 -6.51 13.79 14.49
CA LEU A 325 -6.42 15.12 13.87
C LEU A 325 -7.35 16.08 14.58
N ASP A 326 -6.89 17.32 14.75
CA ASP A 326 -7.63 18.37 15.47
C ASP A 326 -8.83 18.86 14.65
N GLU A 327 -10.03 18.60 15.13
CA GLU A 327 -11.28 18.99 14.44
C GLU A 327 -11.48 20.50 14.38
N ASP A 328 -10.87 21.25 15.29
CA ASP A 328 -10.96 22.72 15.33
C ASP A 328 -9.93 23.40 14.40
N ASP A 329 -8.99 22.65 13.83
CA ASP A 329 -8.01 23.20 12.90
C ASP A 329 -8.61 23.31 11.50
N SER A 330 -8.77 24.56 11.03
CA SER A 330 -9.36 24.87 9.72
C SER A 330 -8.57 24.29 8.54
N PHE A 331 -7.31 23.91 8.71
CA PHE A 331 -6.51 23.28 7.67
C PHE A 331 -7.18 22.01 7.14
N TYR A 332 -7.75 21.18 8.01
CA TYR A 332 -8.34 19.91 7.62
C TYR A 332 -9.62 20.10 6.80
N ALA A 333 -10.51 20.98 7.24
CA ALA A 333 -11.72 21.30 6.47
C ALA A 333 -11.39 21.95 5.12
N ALA A 334 -10.40 22.83 5.09
CA ALA A 334 -9.98 23.52 3.86
C ALA A 334 -9.37 22.57 2.82
N ASN A 335 -8.74 21.48 3.25
CA ASN A 335 -8.10 20.50 2.37
C ASN A 335 -8.93 19.23 2.18
N GLY A 336 -10.14 19.15 2.70
CA GLY A 336 -11.00 17.97 2.56
C GLY A 336 -10.48 16.75 3.31
N ILE A 337 -9.77 16.93 4.40
CA ILE A 337 -9.26 15.86 5.26
C ILE A 337 -10.22 15.66 6.42
N SER A 338 -10.78 14.46 6.55
CA SER A 338 -11.71 14.13 7.64
C SER A 338 -10.97 14.02 8.98
N THR A 339 -11.61 14.53 10.02
CA THR A 339 -11.20 14.38 11.43
C THR A 339 -12.08 13.41 12.20
N ASP A 340 -13.01 12.74 11.53
CA ASP A 340 -13.99 11.85 12.15
C ASP A 340 -13.43 10.46 12.43
N ASP A 341 -13.94 9.83 13.48
CA ASP A 341 -13.71 8.45 13.79
C ASP A 341 -14.50 7.53 12.84
N ILE A 342 -14.04 6.29 12.68
CA ILE A 342 -14.75 5.26 11.93
C ILE A 342 -14.73 3.96 12.72
N VAL A 343 -15.89 3.33 12.85
CA VAL A 343 -15.98 1.93 13.31
C VAL A 343 -16.36 1.06 12.12
N ALA A 344 -15.55 0.05 11.85
CA ALA A 344 -15.81 -0.93 10.81
C ALA A 344 -16.28 -2.24 11.43
N LEU A 345 -17.31 -2.84 10.85
CA LEU A 345 -17.80 -4.15 11.22
C LEU A 345 -17.90 -5.00 9.95
N GLY A 346 -17.19 -6.13 9.94
CA GLY A 346 -17.10 -6.99 8.76
C GLY A 346 -17.36 -8.45 9.06
N LEU A 347 -17.87 -9.14 8.05
CA LEU A 347 -18.06 -10.58 8.02
C LEU A 347 -17.45 -11.09 6.72
N VAL A 348 -16.47 -11.99 6.81
CA VAL A 348 -15.63 -12.37 5.68
C VAL A 348 -15.72 -13.87 5.42
N TYR A 349 -16.04 -14.23 4.17
CA TYR A 349 -15.76 -15.56 3.62
C TYR A 349 -14.56 -15.46 2.69
N GLN A 350 -13.57 -16.33 2.88
CA GLN A 350 -12.40 -16.40 2.00
C GLN A 350 -12.03 -17.83 1.65
N PHE A 351 -11.48 -18.02 0.47
CA PHE A 351 -11.08 -19.31 -0.08
C PHE A 351 -9.71 -19.26 -0.77
#